data_41769e32de4fa0713cef74a7b8103555
#
_entry.id   41769e32de4fa0713cef74a7b8103555
#
_cell.length_a   1.000
_cell.length_b   1.000
_cell.length_c   1.000
_cell.angle_alpha   90.00
_cell.angle_beta   90.00
_cell.angle_gamma   90.00
#
_symmetry.space_group_name_H-M   'P 1'
#
loop_
_entity.id
_entity.type
_entity.pdbx_description
1 polymer ?
#
loop_
_entity_poly.entity_id
_entity_poly.type
_entity_poly.pdbx_seq_one_letter_code
_entity_poly.pdbx_strand_id
1 'polypeptide(L)'
;MRGFMTLAVAWIFMGNVACSEESIPDLKDPKVISSGYNLFLEKQCAHCHGTDGRGGVNLSRRDLDPKGVFQSIADGREKSGIRMPAWREVLTDEEIWKATAYVMSISQPSK
;
A
#
# COMPACT_ATOMS: atom_id res chain seq x y z
N MET A 1 -39.17 -49.47 -10.32
CA MET A 1 -38.84 -49.23 -10.34
C MET A 1 -38.16 -48.27 -10.60
N ARG A 2 -37.88 -47.53 -10.44
CA ARG A 2 -37.25 -46.73 -10.75
C ARG A 2 -36.67 -45.96 -9.95
N GLY A 3 -35.82 -45.70 -9.72
CA GLY A 3 -35.17 -45.14 -8.93
C GLY A 3 -34.78 -43.84 -9.29
N PHE A 4 -35.01 -43.00 -8.76
CA PHE A 4 -34.63 -41.84 -9.11
C PHE A 4 -33.63 -41.30 -8.46
N MET A 5 -32.61 -41.15 -8.74
CA MET A 5 -31.63 -40.61 -8.32
C MET A 5 -31.63 -39.22 -8.38
N THR A 6 -31.94 -38.59 -7.53
CA THR A 6 -31.79 -37.32 -7.52
C THR A 6 -30.52 -36.93 -7.21
N LEU A 7 -29.80 -36.42 -7.97
CA LEU A 7 -28.60 -36.01 -7.69
C LEU A 7 -28.63 -34.75 -7.07
N ALA A 8 -28.35 -34.61 -5.98
CA ALA A 8 -28.25 -33.48 -5.33
C ALA A 8 -27.02 -32.84 -5.63
N VAL A 9 -26.94 -31.94 -6.34
CA VAL A 9 -25.75 -31.36 -6.63
C VAL A 9 -25.52 -30.38 -5.65
N ALA A 10 -24.60 -30.57 -4.89
CA ALA A 10 -24.25 -29.72 -3.93
C ALA A 10 -23.45 -28.65 -4.47
N TRP A 11 -23.83 -27.56 -4.61
CA TRP A 11 -23.07 -26.57 -5.07
C TRP A 11 -22.37 -25.87 -4.03
N ILE A 12 -21.28 -26.12 -3.83
CA ILE A 12 -20.54 -25.56 -2.91
C ILE A 12 -20.01 -24.36 -3.40
N PHE A 13 -20.46 -23.29 -3.15
CA PHE A 13 -19.90 -22.21 -3.51
C PHE A 13 -18.98 -21.75 -2.65
N MET A 14 -17.91 -21.89 -2.78
CA MET A 14 -16.95 -21.40 -2.14
C MET A 14 -16.86 -20.07 -2.34
N GLY A 15 -17.43 -19.33 -1.96
CA GLY A 15 -17.35 -18.17 -2.12
C GLY A 15 -16.32 -17.50 -1.62
N ASN A 16 -15.49 -17.29 -2.00
CA ASN A 16 -14.52 -16.78 -1.66
C ASN A 16 -14.42 -15.51 -1.58
N VAL A 17 -14.46 -15.02 -0.89
CA VAL A 17 -14.41 -13.92 -0.73
C VAL A 17 -13.50 -13.21 -0.36
N ALA A 18 -12.78 -13.40 -0.27
CA ALA A 18 -11.80 -12.90 0.05
C ALA A 18 -11.58 -11.64 0.10
N CYS A 19 -11.80 -11.09 -0.24
CA CYS A 19 -11.39 -10.00 -0.41
C CYS A 19 -11.27 -9.04 0.52
N SER A 20 -11.81 -9.03 1.27
CA SER A 20 -11.72 -8.02 1.98
C SER A 20 -10.67 -7.79 2.84
N GLU A 21 -10.03 -8.67 3.20
CA GLU A 21 -9.06 -8.47 4.01
C GLU A 21 -7.90 -8.18 3.38
N GLU A 22 -7.47 -7.14 3.12
CA GLU A 22 -6.31 -6.88 2.58
C GLU A 22 -5.30 -7.22 3.45
N SER A 23 -4.53 -8.07 3.24
CA SER A 23 -3.45 -8.43 4.02
C SER A 23 -2.39 -7.41 3.87
N ILE A 24 -1.98 -6.77 4.86
CA ILE A 24 -0.86 -5.86 4.81
C ILE A 24 0.41 -6.64 4.63
N PRO A 25 1.21 -6.37 3.66
CA PRO A 25 2.45 -7.12 3.47
C PRO A 25 3.44 -6.83 4.58
N ASP A 26 4.47 -7.63 4.69
CA ASP A 26 5.49 -7.42 5.68
C ASP A 26 6.26 -6.19 5.27
N LEU A 27 6.10 -5.10 5.97
CA LEU A 27 6.73 -3.85 5.61
C LEU A 27 8.23 -3.84 5.82
N LYS A 28 8.77 -4.88 6.42
CA LYS A 28 10.21 -4.96 6.58
C LYS A 28 10.85 -5.92 5.61
N ASP A 29 10.07 -6.56 4.76
CA ASP A 29 10.58 -7.48 3.78
C ASP A 29 11.36 -6.71 2.73
N PRO A 30 12.62 -7.01 2.49
CA PRO A 30 13.40 -6.28 1.49
C PRO A 30 12.77 -6.26 0.10
N LYS A 31 12.03 -7.31 -0.25
CA LYS A 31 11.41 -7.34 -1.55
C LYS A 31 10.26 -6.36 -1.62
N VAL A 32 9.53 -6.22 -0.54
CA VAL A 32 8.43 -5.28 -0.47
C VAL A 32 8.98 -3.85 -0.51
N ILE A 33 10.05 -3.60 0.23
CA ILE A 33 10.67 -2.29 0.25
C ILE A 33 11.21 -1.92 -1.12
N SER A 34 11.82 -2.88 -1.79
CA SER A 34 12.38 -2.64 -3.11
C SER A 34 11.27 -2.35 -4.12
N SER A 35 10.16 -3.06 -4.04
CA SER A 35 9.03 -2.80 -4.90
C SER A 35 8.49 -1.41 -4.63
N GLY A 36 8.46 -1.02 -3.37
CA GLY A 36 8.01 0.31 -2.99
C GLY A 36 8.90 1.40 -3.53
N TYR A 37 10.20 1.15 -3.51
CA TYR A 37 11.14 2.12 -4.04
C TYR A 37 10.92 2.30 -5.53
N ASN A 38 10.66 1.22 -6.25
CA ASN A 38 10.41 1.29 -7.67
C ASN A 38 9.14 2.10 -7.95
N LEU A 39 8.11 1.91 -7.14
CA LEU A 39 6.90 2.69 -7.29
C LEU A 39 7.16 4.16 -6.97
N PHE A 40 7.99 4.43 -5.98
CA PHE A 40 8.33 5.77 -5.58
C PHE A 40 8.98 6.50 -6.75
N LEU A 41 9.84 5.84 -7.48
CA LEU A 41 10.47 6.45 -8.63
C LEU A 41 9.51 6.52 -9.83
N GLU A 42 8.78 5.44 -10.07
CA GLU A 42 7.95 5.35 -11.21
C GLU A 42 6.80 6.31 -11.15
N LYS A 43 6.22 6.53 -10.00
CA LYS A 43 5.10 7.42 -9.87
C LYS A 43 5.56 8.85 -9.51
N GLN A 44 6.84 9.08 -9.60
CA GLN A 44 7.39 10.40 -9.43
C GLN A 44 7.20 11.01 -8.05
N CYS A 45 7.12 10.19 -7.07
CA CYS A 45 7.11 10.66 -5.70
C CYS A 45 8.40 11.42 -5.42
N ALA A 46 9.46 10.98 -6.07
CA ALA A 46 10.76 11.60 -5.90
C ALA A 46 10.79 13.04 -6.37
N HIS A 47 9.82 13.46 -7.16
CA HIS A 47 9.79 14.82 -7.66
C HIS A 47 9.71 15.80 -6.48
N CYS A 48 8.98 15.48 -5.44
CA CYS A 48 8.90 16.32 -4.28
C CYS A 48 9.76 15.84 -3.13
N HIS A 49 9.95 14.53 -3.05
CA HIS A 49 10.61 13.94 -1.89
C HIS A 49 12.09 13.61 -2.15
N GLY A 50 12.56 13.75 -3.36
CA GLY A 50 13.93 13.39 -3.71
C GLY A 50 14.08 11.91 -3.95
N THR A 51 15.09 11.48 -4.69
CA THR A 51 15.25 10.07 -5.04
C THR A 51 15.55 9.22 -3.83
N ASP A 52 16.02 9.80 -2.75
CA ASP A 52 16.28 9.06 -1.53
C ASP A 52 15.29 9.44 -0.44
N GLY A 53 14.23 10.16 -0.77
CA GLY A 53 13.24 10.57 0.20
C GLY A 53 13.69 11.71 1.10
N ARG A 54 14.88 12.27 0.85
CA ARG A 54 15.42 13.30 1.70
C ARG A 54 15.47 14.68 1.08
N GLY A 55 14.91 14.84 -0.09
CA GLY A 55 14.88 16.13 -0.74
C GLY A 55 13.69 16.91 -0.32
N GLY A 56 13.48 18.08 -0.82
CA GLY A 56 12.36 18.91 -0.58
C GLY A 56 11.51 18.58 0.63
N VAL A 57 10.55 17.73 0.46
CA VAL A 57 9.74 17.30 1.57
C VAL A 57 10.40 16.06 2.11
N ASN A 58 11.20 16.22 3.14
CA ASN A 58 12.07 15.16 3.63
C ASN A 58 11.30 14.15 4.46
N LEU A 59 11.28 12.92 4.02
CA LEU A 59 10.58 11.87 4.72
C LEU A 59 11.42 11.23 5.81
N SER A 60 12.73 11.32 5.72
CA SER A 60 13.59 10.63 6.66
C SER A 60 13.66 11.29 8.02
N ARG A 61 13.18 12.48 8.17
CA ARG A 61 13.26 13.11 9.43
C ARG A 61 12.03 12.98 10.23
N ARG A 62 11.05 12.26 9.81
CA ARG A 62 9.82 12.20 10.52
C ARG A 62 9.63 10.93 11.24
N ASP A 63 8.93 10.99 12.36
CA ASP A 63 8.60 9.80 13.07
C ASP A 63 7.27 9.40 12.49
N LEU A 64 7.25 8.52 11.55
CA LEU A 64 6.09 8.17 10.80
C LEU A 64 5.48 6.86 11.24
N ASP A 65 4.20 6.73 11.06
CA ASP A 65 3.53 5.52 11.38
C ASP A 65 2.93 4.91 10.13
N PRO A 66 2.94 3.61 9.98
CA PRO A 66 2.56 2.98 8.72
C PRO A 66 1.16 3.33 8.25
N LYS A 67 0.18 3.38 9.15
CA LYS A 67 -1.14 3.67 8.71
C LYS A 67 -1.25 5.11 8.27
N GLY A 68 -0.58 6.00 8.94
CA GLY A 68 -0.57 7.41 8.55
C GLY A 68 0.07 7.62 7.22
N VAL A 69 1.14 6.89 6.93
CA VAL A 69 1.81 6.99 5.64
C VAL A 69 0.89 6.45 4.56
N PHE A 70 0.26 5.31 4.81
CA PHE A 70 -0.66 4.72 3.84
C PHE A 70 -1.77 5.73 3.54
N GLN A 71 -2.37 6.33 4.53
CA GLN A 71 -3.43 7.25 4.30
C GLN A 71 -2.97 8.51 3.58
N SER A 72 -1.78 8.98 3.85
CA SER A 72 -1.25 10.13 3.16
C SER A 72 -1.06 9.86 1.68
N ILE A 73 -0.61 8.67 1.33
CA ILE A 73 -0.42 8.30 -0.05
C ILE A 73 -1.78 8.07 -0.69
N ALA A 74 -2.65 7.36 -0.02
CA ALA A 74 -3.93 7.00 -0.59
C ALA A 74 -4.82 8.21 -0.82
N ASP A 75 -4.91 9.07 0.15
CA ASP A 75 -5.86 10.15 0.11
C ASP A 75 -5.24 11.54 -0.09
N GLY A 76 -3.96 11.61 -0.09
CA GLY A 76 -3.28 12.88 -0.27
C GLY A 76 -3.26 13.72 0.97
N ARG A 77 -2.54 14.79 0.95
CA ARG A 77 -2.46 15.69 2.06
C ARG A 77 -2.22 17.10 1.55
N GLU A 78 -2.59 18.08 2.33
CA GLU A 78 -2.27 19.40 1.98
C GLU A 78 -1.81 20.11 3.22
N LYS A 79 -0.66 20.77 3.19
CA LYS A 79 -0.15 21.45 4.32
C LYS A 79 0.57 22.66 3.84
N SER A 80 0.24 23.81 4.36
CA SER A 80 0.95 25.04 4.04
C SER A 80 0.99 25.33 2.54
N GLY A 81 -0.08 25.03 1.85
CA GLY A 81 -0.14 25.26 0.43
C GLY A 81 0.50 24.21 -0.46
N ILE A 82 1.17 23.23 0.14
CA ILE A 82 1.76 22.17 -0.62
C ILE A 82 0.81 21.00 -0.61
N ARG A 83 0.53 20.46 -1.80
CA ARG A 83 -0.41 19.42 -1.90
C ARG A 83 0.19 18.13 -2.38
N MET A 84 -0.03 17.07 -1.68
CA MET A 84 0.35 15.74 -2.11
C MET A 84 -0.87 15.12 -2.71
N PRO A 85 -0.80 14.62 -3.94
CA PRO A 85 -1.99 14.07 -4.59
C PRO A 85 -2.40 12.75 -3.98
N ALA A 86 -3.65 12.41 -4.19
CA ALA A 86 -4.19 11.14 -3.73
C ALA A 86 -3.92 10.08 -4.78
N TRP A 87 -3.50 8.91 -4.35
CA TRP A 87 -3.18 7.84 -5.26
C TRP A 87 -4.14 6.66 -5.20
N ARG A 88 -5.19 6.76 -4.42
CA ARG A 88 -6.10 5.63 -4.21
C ARG A 88 -6.71 5.11 -5.49
N GLU A 89 -6.91 5.95 -6.46
CA GLU A 89 -7.49 5.48 -7.69
C GLU A 89 -6.47 5.13 -8.74
N VAL A 90 -5.21 5.28 -8.47
CA VAL A 90 -4.16 4.96 -9.41
C VAL A 90 -3.41 3.72 -8.95
N LEU A 91 -3.22 3.56 -7.66
CA LEU A 91 -2.48 2.44 -7.12
C LEU A 91 -3.42 1.53 -6.33
N THR A 92 -3.16 0.26 -6.35
CA THR A 92 -3.92 -0.68 -5.52
C THR A 92 -3.48 -0.50 -4.08
N ASP A 93 -4.26 -1.00 -3.17
CA ASP A 93 -3.89 -0.95 -1.76
C ASP A 93 -2.57 -1.65 -1.53
N GLU A 94 -2.33 -2.74 -2.22
CA GLU A 94 -1.09 -3.45 -2.06
C GLU A 94 0.07 -2.58 -2.53
N GLU A 95 -0.09 -1.87 -3.61
CA GLU A 95 0.96 -0.99 -4.10
C GLU A 95 1.20 0.16 -3.14
N ILE A 96 0.14 0.69 -2.54
CA ILE A 96 0.29 1.77 -1.58
C ILE A 96 1.04 1.25 -0.34
N TRP A 97 0.76 -0.01 0.07
CA TRP A 97 1.49 -0.58 1.19
C TRP A 97 2.95 -0.79 0.84
N LYS A 98 3.26 -1.12 -0.41
CA LYS A 98 4.66 -1.26 -0.82
C LYS A 98 5.37 0.08 -0.75
N ALA A 99 4.73 1.13 -1.22
CA ALA A 99 5.30 2.47 -1.12
C ALA A 99 5.45 2.87 0.34
N THR A 100 4.48 2.50 1.17
CA THR A 100 4.56 2.75 2.60
C THR A 100 5.78 2.05 3.20
N ALA A 101 6.03 0.81 2.78
CA ALA A 101 7.17 0.07 3.28
C ALA A 101 8.48 0.80 2.97
N TYR A 102 8.58 1.34 1.77
CA TYR A 102 9.80 2.06 1.42
C TYR A 102 9.93 3.31 2.30
N VAL A 103 8.85 4.07 2.47
CA VAL A 103 8.90 5.28 3.27
C VAL A 103 9.26 4.95 4.72
N MET A 104 8.69 3.88 5.25
CA MET A 104 9.01 3.49 6.61
C MET A 104 10.48 3.06 6.74
N SER A 105 11.04 2.51 5.67
CA SER A 105 12.42 2.07 5.72
C SER A 105 13.40 3.22 5.83
N ILE A 106 13.01 4.41 5.39
CA ILE A 106 13.90 5.55 5.46
C ILE A 106 13.52 6.50 6.57
N SER A 107 12.40 6.27 7.26
CA SER A 107 12.01 7.17 8.31
C SER A 107 12.85 6.93 9.54
N GLN A 108 12.97 7.93 10.41
CA GLN A 108 13.79 7.79 11.56
C GLN A 108 12.95 7.28 12.67
N PRO A 109 13.34 6.24 13.33
CA PRO A 109 12.55 5.71 14.39
C PRO A 109 12.60 6.64 15.57
N SER A 110 11.57 6.68 16.31
CA SER A 110 11.52 7.43 17.42
C SER A 110 12.32 6.80 18.48
N LYS A 111 13.09 7.45 19.24
CA LYS A 111 13.85 6.85 20.26
C LYS A 111 13.32 7.10 21.56
#